data_b46b9591e8e0009e17f09922bda8b851
#
_entry.id   b46b9591e8e0009e17f09922bda8b851
#
_cell.length_a   1.000
_cell.length_b   1.000
_cell.length_c   1.000
_cell.angle_alpha   90.00
_cell.angle_beta   90.00
_cell.angle_gamma   90.00
#
_symmetry.space_group_name_H-M   'P 1'
#
loop_
_entity.id
_entity.type
_entity.pdbx_description
1 polymer ?
#
loop_
_entity_poly.entity_id
_entity_poly.type
_entity_poly.pdbx_seq_one_letter_code
_entity_poly.pdbx_strand_id
1 'polypeptide(L)'
;MAKKPTILVADDDPQILTMLGIRLSKRGYEVLEAADGLQTLEKAREHHPDLVLLDVMMPGKNGWEVAKELRADEQLKNIGIVMLTAIGERVNEMTSPLYGADDYVDKPFDFAVLEQKMTAVLEKRAR
;
A
#
# COMPACT_ATOMS: atom_id res chain seq x y z
N MET A 1 -2.24 -13.89 -21.47
CA MET A 1 -2.96 -13.83 -20.19
C MET A 1 -2.38 -12.73 -19.31
N ALA A 2 -3.23 -11.97 -18.71
CA ALA A 2 -2.77 -10.94 -17.80
C ALA A 2 -2.22 -11.59 -16.52
N LYS A 3 -1.06 -11.12 -16.10
CA LYS A 3 -0.47 -11.54 -14.84
C LYS A 3 -1.29 -10.97 -13.68
N LYS A 4 -1.46 -11.75 -12.61
CA LYS A 4 -2.11 -11.27 -11.40
C LYS A 4 -1.30 -10.11 -10.81
N PRO A 5 -1.96 -8.99 -10.46
CA PRO A 5 -1.25 -7.94 -9.76
C PRO A 5 -0.75 -8.43 -8.40
N THR A 6 0.45 -8.00 -8.03
CA THR A 6 1.05 -8.30 -6.73
C THR A 6 0.84 -7.12 -5.81
N ILE A 7 0.23 -7.37 -4.67
CA ILE A 7 -0.09 -6.36 -3.65
C ILE A 7 0.75 -6.64 -2.41
N LEU A 8 1.54 -5.67 -1.99
CA LEU A 8 2.26 -5.74 -0.72
C LEU A 8 1.43 -5.03 0.34
N VAL A 9 0.99 -5.76 1.36
CA VAL A 9 0.24 -5.17 2.47
C VAL A 9 1.20 -4.95 3.62
N ALA A 10 1.35 -3.69 4.02
CA ALA A 10 2.26 -3.28 5.09
C ALA A 10 1.48 -2.68 6.24
N ASP A 11 1.39 -3.42 7.34
CA ASP A 11 0.64 -3.01 8.53
C ASP A 11 1.19 -3.78 9.73
N ASP A 12 1.32 -3.13 10.88
CA ASP A 12 1.80 -3.81 12.08
C ASP A 12 0.72 -4.58 12.82
N ASP A 13 -0.54 -4.46 12.40
CA ASP A 13 -1.65 -5.20 12.98
C ASP A 13 -1.82 -6.55 12.27
N PRO A 14 -1.54 -7.67 12.95
CA PRO A 14 -1.65 -8.99 12.32
C PRO A 14 -3.08 -9.31 11.85
N GLN A 15 -4.09 -8.74 12.50
CA GLN A 15 -5.48 -8.98 12.09
C GLN A 15 -5.76 -8.34 10.73
N ILE A 16 -5.24 -7.14 10.51
CA ILE A 16 -5.36 -6.45 9.22
C ILE A 16 -4.64 -7.25 8.13
N LEU A 17 -3.42 -7.69 8.40
CA LEU A 17 -2.65 -8.50 7.44
C LEU A 17 -3.41 -9.76 7.05
N THR A 18 -3.92 -10.49 8.04
CA THR A 18 -4.67 -11.72 7.80
C THR A 18 -5.93 -11.46 6.98
N MET A 19 -6.71 -10.47 7.40
CA MET A 19 -7.99 -10.14 6.74
C MET A 19 -7.78 -9.72 5.29
N LEU A 20 -6.83 -8.80 5.06
CA LEU A 20 -6.56 -8.34 3.70
C LEU A 20 -5.94 -9.44 2.85
N GLY A 21 -5.05 -10.25 3.42
CA GLY A 21 -4.48 -11.39 2.69
C GLY A 21 -5.54 -12.33 2.17
N ILE A 22 -6.50 -12.69 3.00
CA ILE A 22 -7.59 -13.58 2.61
C ILE A 22 -8.47 -12.93 1.54
N ARG A 23 -8.92 -11.70 1.78
CA ARG A 23 -9.86 -11.04 0.87
C ARG A 23 -9.24 -10.74 -0.49
N LEU A 24 -8.02 -10.25 -0.49
CA LEU A 24 -7.35 -9.91 -1.74
C LEU A 24 -7.00 -11.16 -2.54
N SER A 25 -6.58 -12.23 -1.87
CA SER A 25 -6.31 -13.50 -2.55
C SER A 25 -7.55 -14.04 -3.24
N LYS A 26 -8.72 -13.92 -2.59
CA LYS A 26 -9.98 -14.34 -3.20
C LYS A 26 -10.36 -13.51 -4.43
N ARG A 27 -9.88 -12.30 -4.51
CA ARG A 27 -10.11 -11.42 -5.67
C ARG A 27 -9.10 -11.65 -6.79
N GLY A 28 -8.17 -12.58 -6.62
CA GLY A 28 -7.21 -12.92 -7.65
C GLY A 28 -5.89 -12.16 -7.58
N TYR A 29 -5.64 -11.41 -6.51
CA TYR A 29 -4.35 -10.75 -6.32
C TYR A 29 -3.34 -11.70 -5.69
N GLU A 30 -2.08 -11.50 -6.01
CA GLU A 30 -0.99 -12.14 -5.30
C GLU A 30 -0.61 -11.23 -4.14
N VAL A 31 -0.56 -11.76 -2.91
CA VAL A 31 -0.42 -10.92 -1.71
C VAL A 31 0.89 -11.23 -0.98
N LEU A 32 1.62 -10.16 -0.67
CA LEU A 32 2.80 -10.20 0.19
C LEU A 32 2.50 -9.38 1.44
N GLU A 33 3.15 -9.71 2.56
CA GLU A 33 2.90 -9.04 3.83
C GLU A 33 4.19 -8.52 4.43
N ALA A 34 4.10 -7.35 5.07
CA ALA A 34 5.19 -6.76 5.84
C ALA A 34 4.62 -6.16 7.13
N ALA A 35 5.32 -6.30 8.24
CA ALA A 35 4.83 -5.85 9.54
C ALA A 35 5.46 -4.53 10.01
N ASP A 36 6.46 -4.03 9.30
CA ASP A 36 7.11 -2.76 9.63
C ASP A 36 7.70 -2.11 8.37
N GLY A 37 8.23 -0.90 8.53
CA GLY A 37 8.75 -0.14 7.40
C GLY A 37 9.96 -0.78 6.74
N LEU A 38 10.86 -1.36 7.51
CA LEU A 38 12.04 -2.01 6.97
C LEU A 38 11.68 -3.22 6.13
N GLN A 39 10.80 -4.08 6.64
CA GLN A 39 10.31 -5.24 5.90
C GLN A 39 9.62 -4.80 4.60
N THR A 40 8.86 -3.70 4.66
CA THR A 40 8.16 -3.18 3.50
C THR A 40 9.15 -2.82 2.39
N LEU A 41 10.20 -2.09 2.73
CA LEU A 41 11.22 -1.71 1.75
C LEU A 41 11.97 -2.92 1.20
N GLU A 42 12.33 -3.86 2.07
CA GLU A 42 13.02 -5.08 1.65
C GLU A 42 12.18 -5.88 0.66
N LYS A 43 10.91 -6.10 0.97
CA LYS A 43 10.02 -6.87 0.09
C LYS A 43 9.71 -6.14 -1.21
N ALA A 44 9.58 -4.82 -1.16
CA ALA A 44 9.37 -4.03 -2.36
C ALA A 44 10.57 -4.16 -3.31
N ARG A 45 11.78 -4.11 -2.78
CA ARG A 45 13.00 -4.25 -3.59
C ARG A 45 13.15 -5.66 -4.15
N GLU A 46 12.76 -6.65 -3.38
CA GLU A 46 12.88 -8.06 -3.78
C GLU A 46 11.83 -8.47 -4.80
N HIS A 47 10.59 -8.05 -4.60
CA HIS A 47 9.46 -8.56 -5.38
C HIS A 47 8.87 -7.57 -6.38
N HIS A 48 9.18 -6.29 -6.31
CA HIS A 48 8.64 -5.26 -7.20
C HIS A 48 7.11 -5.35 -7.33
N PRO A 49 6.36 -5.18 -6.22
CA PRO A 49 4.89 -5.28 -6.28
C PRO A 49 4.29 -4.21 -7.18
N ASP A 50 3.08 -4.45 -7.64
CA ASP A 50 2.35 -3.47 -8.45
C ASP A 50 1.77 -2.36 -7.59
N LEU A 51 1.43 -2.68 -6.34
CA LEU A 51 0.83 -1.72 -5.41
C LEU A 51 1.19 -2.08 -3.98
N VAL A 52 1.39 -1.07 -3.15
CA VAL A 52 1.60 -1.22 -1.70
C VAL A 52 0.43 -0.59 -0.96
N LEU A 53 -0.22 -1.36 -0.09
CA LEU A 53 -1.16 -0.84 0.90
C LEU A 53 -0.34 -0.59 2.15
N LEU A 54 -0.22 0.66 2.56
CA LEU A 54 0.83 1.09 3.47
C LEU A 54 0.25 1.81 4.68
N ASP A 55 0.32 1.16 5.85
CA ASP A 55 -0.10 1.79 7.11
C ASP A 55 0.86 2.93 7.46
N VAL A 56 0.32 4.02 7.97
CA VAL A 56 1.13 5.17 8.40
C VAL A 56 1.86 4.84 9.71
N MET A 57 1.17 4.23 10.66
CA MET A 57 1.69 4.02 12.01
C MET A 57 2.33 2.64 12.14
N MET A 58 3.61 2.54 11.79
CA MET A 58 4.38 1.30 11.92
C MET A 58 5.65 1.56 12.75
N PRO A 59 6.15 0.53 13.46
CA PRO A 59 7.40 0.67 14.20
C PRO A 59 8.57 0.97 13.26
N GLY A 60 9.54 1.71 13.77
CA GLY A 60 10.71 2.11 12.99
C GLY A 60 10.33 3.20 11.99
N LYS A 61 10.44 2.91 10.71
CA LYS A 61 10.01 3.87 9.68
C LYS A 61 8.50 3.86 9.55
N ASN A 62 7.88 5.04 9.64
CA ASN A 62 6.44 5.14 9.43
C ASN A 62 6.12 5.07 7.92
N GLY A 63 4.81 4.96 7.61
CA GLY A 63 4.38 4.79 6.23
C GLY A 63 4.74 5.96 5.32
N TRP A 64 4.72 7.19 5.84
CA TRP A 64 5.09 8.36 5.04
C TRP A 64 6.56 8.30 4.62
N GLU A 65 7.44 7.89 5.55
CA GLU A 65 8.86 7.73 5.26
C GLU A 65 9.10 6.64 4.20
N VAL A 66 8.38 5.53 4.33
CA VAL A 66 8.48 4.43 3.36
C VAL A 66 8.02 4.90 1.98
N ALA A 67 6.90 5.61 1.90
CA ALA A 67 6.39 6.12 0.62
C ALA A 67 7.43 7.03 -0.04
N LYS A 68 8.03 7.91 0.73
CA LYS A 68 9.06 8.82 0.21
C LYS A 68 10.26 8.05 -0.33
N GLU A 69 10.71 7.02 0.38
CA GLU A 69 11.85 6.21 -0.07
C GLU A 69 11.50 5.42 -1.34
N LEU A 70 10.28 4.90 -1.43
CA LEU A 70 9.85 4.21 -2.65
C LEU A 70 9.88 5.13 -3.86
N ARG A 71 9.40 6.37 -3.70
CA ARG A 71 9.38 7.34 -4.80
C ARG A 71 10.78 7.82 -5.18
N ALA A 72 11.73 7.78 -4.26
CA ALA A 72 13.11 8.18 -4.53
C ALA A 72 13.92 7.08 -5.19
N ASP A 73 13.46 5.84 -5.19
CA ASP A 73 14.17 4.71 -5.78
C ASP A 73 13.77 4.56 -7.24
N GLU A 74 14.75 4.65 -8.14
CA GLU A 74 14.51 4.60 -9.59
C GLU A 74 13.79 3.33 -10.03
N GLN A 75 14.00 2.21 -9.32
CA GLN A 75 13.38 0.95 -9.69
C GLN A 75 11.99 0.77 -9.09
N LEU A 76 11.63 1.56 -8.08
CA LEU A 76 10.39 1.39 -7.33
C LEU A 76 9.43 2.57 -7.45
N LYS A 77 9.88 3.67 -8.04
CA LYS A 77 9.11 4.92 -8.03
C LYS A 77 7.76 4.85 -8.73
N ASN A 78 7.51 3.84 -9.54
CA ASN A 78 6.26 3.69 -10.28
C ASN A 78 5.26 2.74 -9.61
N ILE A 79 5.60 2.18 -8.46
CA ILE A 79 4.69 1.32 -7.69
C ILE A 79 3.49 2.16 -7.21
N GLY A 80 2.29 1.62 -7.30
CA GLY A 80 1.12 2.26 -6.72
C GLY A 80 1.21 2.29 -5.20
N ILE A 81 0.79 3.37 -4.58
CA ILE A 81 0.80 3.51 -3.11
C ILE A 81 -0.55 4.01 -2.63
N VAL A 82 -1.21 3.21 -1.79
CA VAL A 82 -2.44 3.60 -1.11
C VAL A 82 -2.15 3.54 0.39
N MET A 83 -2.31 4.67 1.07
CA MET A 83 -2.05 4.75 2.51
C MET A 83 -3.26 4.23 3.30
N LEU A 84 -2.98 3.44 4.34
CA LEU A 84 -3.98 3.01 5.32
C LEU A 84 -3.70 3.74 6.62
N THR A 85 -4.67 4.45 7.17
CA THR A 85 -4.36 5.28 8.32
C THR A 85 -5.58 5.55 9.20
N ALA A 86 -5.33 5.68 10.51
CA ALA A 86 -6.33 6.13 11.47
C ALA A 86 -6.35 7.66 11.59
N ILE A 87 -5.44 8.35 10.90
CA ILE A 87 -5.41 9.81 10.88
C ILE A 87 -6.60 10.31 10.05
N GLY A 88 -7.25 11.36 10.50
CA GLY A 88 -8.45 11.86 9.84
C GLY A 88 -8.25 12.25 8.38
N GLU A 89 -9.32 12.14 7.62
CA GLU A 89 -9.33 12.33 6.17
C GLU A 89 -8.65 13.61 5.70
N ARG A 90 -8.93 14.73 6.36
CA ARG A 90 -8.35 16.03 5.97
C ARG A 90 -6.83 16.02 6.01
N VAL A 91 -6.26 15.39 7.04
CA VAL A 91 -4.80 15.30 7.18
C VAL A 91 -4.23 14.45 6.05
N ASN A 92 -4.88 13.35 5.70
CA ASN A 92 -4.42 12.48 4.62
C ASN A 92 -4.47 13.20 3.27
N GLU A 93 -5.51 13.96 3.00
CA GLU A 93 -5.61 14.76 1.77
C GLU A 93 -4.47 15.75 1.64
N MET A 94 -4.06 16.36 2.77
CA MET A 94 -2.99 17.35 2.78
C MET A 94 -1.61 16.73 2.65
N THR A 95 -1.39 15.55 3.23
CA THR A 95 -0.05 14.98 3.33
C THR A 95 0.28 13.92 2.29
N SER A 96 -0.71 13.17 1.80
CA SER A 96 -0.46 12.10 0.84
C SER A 96 0.31 12.54 -0.42
N PRO A 97 -0.06 13.65 -1.07
CA PRO A 97 0.68 14.09 -2.25
C PRO A 97 2.12 14.49 -1.95
N LEU A 98 2.40 14.99 -0.75
CA LEU A 98 3.75 15.42 -0.35
C LEU A 98 4.72 14.25 -0.29
N TYR A 99 4.24 13.06 0.03
CA TYR A 99 5.08 11.87 0.15
C TYR A 99 4.94 10.93 -1.05
N GLY A 100 4.13 11.32 -2.04
CA GLY A 100 4.01 10.56 -3.27
C GLY A 100 3.01 9.43 -3.24
N ALA A 101 2.14 9.37 -2.24
CA ALA A 101 1.05 8.39 -2.23
C ALA A 101 0.02 8.73 -3.29
N ASP A 102 -0.57 7.71 -3.91
CA ASP A 102 -1.60 7.90 -4.93
C ASP A 102 -2.98 8.17 -4.34
N ASP A 103 -3.25 7.56 -3.19
CA ASP A 103 -4.54 7.70 -2.52
C ASP A 103 -4.41 7.25 -1.08
N TYR A 104 -5.50 7.32 -0.33
CA TYR A 104 -5.52 6.89 1.07
C TYR A 104 -6.88 6.33 1.43
N VAL A 105 -6.92 5.54 2.50
CA VAL A 105 -8.15 4.99 3.08
C VAL A 105 -8.04 5.08 4.60
N ASP A 106 -9.04 5.66 5.24
CA ASP A 106 -9.08 5.76 6.70
C ASP A 106 -9.53 4.45 7.33
N LYS A 107 -8.94 4.09 8.46
CA LYS A 107 -9.37 2.95 9.28
C LYS A 107 -10.46 3.41 10.26
N PRO A 108 -11.47 2.59 10.52
CA PRO A 108 -11.77 1.32 9.86
C PRO A 108 -12.28 1.58 8.44
N PHE A 109 -11.90 0.74 7.49
CA PHE A 109 -12.27 0.95 6.10
C PHE A 109 -13.30 -0.08 5.61
N ASP A 110 -14.03 0.33 4.57
CA ASP A 110 -14.91 -0.54 3.82
C ASP A 110 -14.07 -1.20 2.72
N PHE A 111 -14.08 -2.53 2.66
CA PHE A 111 -13.27 -3.24 1.67
C PHE A 111 -13.62 -2.86 0.24
N ALA A 112 -14.90 -2.62 -0.05
CA ALA A 112 -15.30 -2.20 -1.40
C ALA A 112 -14.68 -0.86 -1.80
N VAL A 113 -14.63 0.09 -0.87
CA VAL A 113 -13.99 1.39 -1.11
C VAL A 113 -12.48 1.20 -1.33
N LEU A 114 -11.85 0.38 -0.49
CA LEU A 114 -10.43 0.08 -0.65
C LEU A 114 -10.16 -0.51 -2.03
N GLU A 115 -10.94 -1.49 -2.43
CA GLU A 115 -10.74 -2.16 -3.71
C GLU A 115 -10.94 -1.21 -4.89
N GLN A 116 -11.91 -0.30 -4.82
CA GLN A 116 -12.11 0.70 -5.85
C GLN A 116 -10.89 1.60 -6.02
N LYS A 117 -10.32 2.04 -4.90
CA LYS A 117 -9.13 2.88 -4.94
C LYS A 117 -7.91 2.13 -5.46
N MET A 118 -7.74 0.88 -5.04
CA MET A 118 -6.68 0.02 -5.56
C MET A 118 -6.77 -0.13 -7.07
N THR A 119 -7.96 -0.44 -7.58
CA THR A 119 -8.18 -0.63 -9.01
C THR A 119 -7.83 0.64 -9.79
N ALA A 120 -8.28 1.80 -9.29
CA ALA A 120 -7.99 3.07 -9.95
C ALA A 120 -6.48 3.36 -10.00
N VAL A 121 -5.76 3.07 -8.91
CA VAL A 121 -4.31 3.28 -8.85
C VAL A 121 -3.58 2.31 -9.78
N LEU A 122 -3.98 1.04 -9.77
CA LEU A 122 -3.38 0.04 -10.66
C LEU A 122 -3.55 0.41 -12.13
N GLU A 123 -4.73 0.89 -12.52
CA GLU A 123 -4.98 1.33 -13.88
C GLU A 123 -4.12 2.54 -14.25
N LYS A 124 -4.05 3.51 -13.36
CA LYS A 124 -3.24 4.71 -13.57
C LYS A 124 -1.77 4.37 -13.75
N ARG A 125 -1.25 3.46 -12.92
CA ARG A 125 0.18 3.10 -12.92
C ARG A 125 0.55 2.11 -14.04
N ALA A 126 -0.43 1.44 -14.62
CA ALA A 126 -0.18 0.53 -15.74
C ALA A 126 0.07 1.25 -17.06
N ARG A 127 -0.22 2.53 -17.13
CA ARG A 127 -0.07 3.34 -18.34
C ARG A 127 1.33 3.85 -18.55
#